data_9f463a66db2ede7520f967beb9d3f68c
#
_entry.id   9f463a66db2ede7520f967beb9d3f68c
#
_cell.length_a   1.000
_cell.length_b   1.000
_cell.length_c   1.000
_cell.angle_alpha   90.00
_cell.angle_beta   90.00
_cell.angle_gamma   90.00
#
_symmetry.space_group_name_H-M   'P 1'
#
loop_
_entity.id
_entity.type
_entity.pdbx_description
1 polymer ?
#
loop_
_entity_poly.entity_id
_entity_poly.type
_entity_poly.pdbx_seq_one_letter_code
_entity_poly.pdbx_strand_id
1 'polypeptide(L)'
;VEEKYESNYDKKKILIVDDEKPIVEILTYNLQKEGYETIEAYDGEQAISLALMQKPDLILLDIMLPKVDGLTVCKRIRHTLSNVPILILSAKDEEIDKILGLELGADDYITKPFSVRELMARVKANLRKSEVIQETEQVEEELDEKGNRIEVGDLKLDLDKFEVKVRGEVIDLTLREFEVLKYLANQPGQVVTRETLLEKVWGYEYYGDIRTVD
;
A
#
# COMPACT_ATOMS: atom_id res chain seq x y z
N VAL A 1 20.95 -19.54 -32.91
CA VAL A 1 19.55 -19.16 -32.69
C VAL A 1 19.36 -19.34 -31.19
N GLU A 2 19.56 -18.26 -30.45
CA GLU A 2 19.27 -18.23 -28.99
C GLU A 2 17.80 -17.91 -28.82
N GLU A 3 17.00 -18.93 -28.47
CA GLU A 3 15.66 -18.73 -27.95
C GLU A 3 15.78 -18.08 -26.59
N LYS A 4 15.46 -16.78 -26.51
CA LYS A 4 15.17 -16.11 -25.25
C LYS A 4 13.97 -16.82 -24.62
N TYR A 5 14.23 -17.55 -23.56
CA TYR A 5 13.18 -17.91 -22.60
C TYR A 5 12.68 -16.61 -21.98
N GLU A 6 11.62 -16.01 -22.52
CA GLU A 6 10.82 -15.04 -21.83
C GLU A 6 10.17 -15.78 -20.66
N SER A 7 10.73 -15.60 -19.47
CA SER A 7 10.10 -16.07 -18.25
C SER A 7 8.77 -15.32 -18.12
N ASN A 8 7.68 -16.06 -18.19
CA ASN A 8 6.32 -15.57 -18.01
C ASN A 8 6.08 -15.28 -16.53
N TYR A 9 6.88 -14.35 -15.95
CA TYR A 9 6.55 -13.75 -14.67
C TYR A 9 5.36 -12.83 -14.90
N ASP A 10 4.28 -13.10 -14.23
CA ASP A 10 3.07 -12.28 -14.24
C ASP A 10 3.47 -10.81 -13.95
N LYS A 11 3.34 -9.93 -14.97
CA LYS A 11 3.77 -8.54 -14.84
C LYS A 11 2.92 -7.86 -13.78
N LYS A 12 3.55 -7.18 -12.85
CA LYS A 12 2.84 -6.38 -11.84
C LYS A 12 1.98 -5.32 -12.50
N LYS A 13 0.72 -5.22 -12.07
CA LYS A 13 -0.30 -4.28 -12.59
C LYS A 13 -0.38 -3.05 -11.70
N ILE A 14 -0.28 -1.88 -12.29
CA ILE A 14 -0.38 -0.60 -11.58
C ILE A 14 -1.59 0.15 -12.10
N LEU A 15 -2.54 0.47 -11.21
CA LEU A 15 -3.66 1.33 -11.52
C LEU A 15 -3.25 2.79 -11.33
N ILE A 16 -3.37 3.58 -12.39
CA ILE A 16 -3.10 5.03 -12.41
C ILE A 16 -4.44 5.74 -12.42
N VAL A 17 -4.66 6.60 -11.44
CA VAL A 17 -5.90 7.36 -11.27
C VAL A 17 -5.58 8.84 -11.20
N ASP A 18 -5.89 9.57 -12.28
CA ASP A 18 -5.68 11.01 -12.38
C ASP A 18 -6.58 11.55 -13.52
N ASP A 19 -7.24 12.67 -13.35
CA ASP A 19 -8.11 13.26 -14.38
C ASP A 19 -7.31 14.02 -15.46
N GLU A 20 -6.04 14.33 -15.17
CA GLU A 20 -5.12 14.97 -16.09
C GLU A 20 -4.46 13.94 -17.04
N LYS A 21 -5.02 13.77 -18.25
CA LYS A 21 -4.48 12.84 -19.26
C LYS A 21 -2.98 12.92 -19.49
N PRO A 22 -2.35 14.13 -19.56
CA PRO A 22 -0.90 14.23 -19.75
C PRO A 22 -0.10 13.58 -18.61
N ILE A 23 -0.60 13.63 -17.37
CA ILE A 23 0.03 12.98 -16.21
C ILE A 23 -0.10 11.47 -16.36
N VAL A 24 -1.29 10.96 -16.67
CA VAL A 24 -1.53 9.53 -16.91
C VAL A 24 -0.61 9.00 -18.01
N GLU A 25 -0.51 9.69 -19.15
CA GLU A 25 0.35 9.30 -20.27
C GLU A 25 1.83 9.22 -19.87
N ILE A 26 2.34 10.22 -19.13
CA ILE A 26 3.73 10.23 -18.65
C ILE A 26 3.96 9.06 -17.68
N LEU A 27 3.05 8.81 -16.75
CA LEU A 27 3.15 7.72 -15.79
C LEU A 27 3.09 6.37 -16.48
N THR A 28 2.11 6.16 -17.36
CA THR A 28 1.95 4.96 -18.17
C THR A 28 3.24 4.64 -18.95
N TYR A 29 3.78 5.62 -19.68
CA TYR A 29 5.01 5.42 -20.45
C TYR A 29 6.18 4.96 -19.58
N ASN A 30 6.40 5.62 -18.43
CA ASN A 30 7.54 5.31 -17.57
C ASN A 30 7.37 3.97 -16.85
N LEU A 31 6.16 3.65 -16.39
CA LEU A 31 5.86 2.39 -15.74
C LEU A 31 6.00 1.21 -16.71
N GLN A 32 5.48 1.33 -17.91
CA GLN A 32 5.62 0.30 -18.95
C GLN A 32 7.08 0.09 -19.36
N LYS A 33 7.89 1.14 -19.41
CA LYS A 33 9.33 1.07 -19.67
C LYS A 33 10.08 0.28 -18.58
N GLU A 34 9.60 0.33 -17.34
CA GLU A 34 10.14 -0.45 -16.21
C GLU A 34 9.57 -1.88 -16.16
N GLY A 35 8.68 -2.25 -17.09
CA GLY A 35 8.14 -3.59 -17.23
C GLY A 35 6.79 -3.85 -16.56
N TYR A 36 6.15 -2.82 -15.98
CA TYR A 36 4.84 -2.93 -15.36
C TYR A 36 3.71 -2.94 -16.40
N GLU A 37 2.61 -3.60 -16.07
CA GLU A 37 1.33 -3.43 -16.77
C GLU A 37 0.57 -2.25 -16.13
N THR A 38 -0.10 -1.44 -16.94
CA THR A 38 -0.80 -0.24 -16.47
C THR A 38 -2.29 -0.30 -16.77
N ILE A 39 -3.08 0.15 -15.81
CA ILE A 39 -4.52 0.34 -15.91
C ILE A 39 -4.80 1.81 -15.66
N GLU A 40 -5.65 2.45 -16.46
CA GLU A 40 -5.90 3.88 -16.40
C GLU A 40 -7.34 4.16 -15.95
N ALA A 41 -7.50 5.10 -15.03
CA ALA A 41 -8.78 5.64 -14.59
C ALA A 41 -8.71 7.17 -14.51
N TYR A 42 -9.77 7.84 -14.92
CA TYR A 42 -9.84 9.30 -15.03
C TYR A 42 -10.86 9.94 -14.09
N ASP A 43 -11.51 9.14 -13.26
CA ASP A 43 -12.40 9.59 -12.20
C ASP A 43 -12.49 8.54 -11.09
N GLY A 44 -13.04 8.96 -9.93
CA GLY A 44 -13.09 8.10 -8.76
C GLY A 44 -14.03 6.88 -8.89
N GLU A 45 -15.09 6.95 -9.71
CA GLU A 45 -15.97 5.79 -9.96
C GLU A 45 -15.27 4.73 -10.79
N GLN A 46 -14.57 5.15 -11.85
CA GLN A 46 -13.74 4.25 -12.66
C GLN A 46 -12.63 3.61 -11.80
N ALA A 47 -11.97 4.41 -10.95
CA ALA A 47 -10.93 3.92 -10.06
C ALA A 47 -11.41 2.78 -9.18
N ILE A 48 -12.54 2.95 -8.48
CA ILE A 48 -13.11 1.91 -7.62
C ILE A 48 -13.48 0.67 -8.43
N SER A 49 -14.17 0.85 -9.56
CA SER A 49 -14.59 -0.27 -10.41
C SER A 49 -13.41 -1.07 -10.93
N LEU A 50 -12.39 -0.40 -11.48
CA LEU A 50 -11.20 -1.04 -12.04
C LEU A 50 -10.33 -1.70 -10.95
N ALA A 51 -10.18 -1.09 -9.79
CA ALA A 51 -9.46 -1.68 -8.68
C ALA A 51 -10.08 -3.02 -8.27
N LEU A 52 -11.39 -3.09 -8.12
CA LEU A 52 -12.10 -4.31 -7.73
C LEU A 52 -12.07 -5.39 -8.83
N MET A 53 -12.19 -4.99 -10.10
CA MET A 53 -12.23 -5.94 -11.23
C MET A 53 -10.85 -6.46 -11.61
N GLN A 54 -9.84 -5.60 -11.63
CA GLN A 54 -8.51 -5.91 -12.16
C GLN A 54 -7.51 -6.32 -11.08
N LYS A 55 -7.82 -6.04 -9.79
CA LYS A 55 -6.98 -6.36 -8.64
C LYS A 55 -5.52 -5.95 -8.86
N PRO A 56 -5.22 -4.65 -9.01
CA PRO A 56 -3.86 -4.18 -9.24
C PRO A 56 -2.95 -4.49 -8.06
N ASP A 57 -1.65 -4.60 -8.34
CA ASP A 57 -0.61 -4.78 -7.32
C ASP A 57 -0.24 -3.47 -6.61
N LEU A 58 -0.57 -2.31 -7.20
CA LEU A 58 -0.35 -0.98 -6.63
C LEU A 58 -1.28 0.03 -7.29
N ILE A 59 -1.67 1.06 -6.53
CA ILE A 59 -2.53 2.15 -7.02
C ILE A 59 -1.80 3.48 -6.83
N LEU A 60 -1.68 4.25 -7.92
CA LEU A 60 -1.33 5.67 -7.91
C LEU A 60 -2.64 6.46 -7.96
N LEU A 61 -2.89 7.31 -6.98
CA LEU A 61 -4.21 7.93 -6.78
C LEU A 61 -4.10 9.43 -6.57
N ASP A 62 -4.66 10.22 -7.49
CA ASP A 62 -4.85 11.64 -7.22
C ASP A 62 -6.02 11.87 -6.25
N ILE A 63 -5.90 12.91 -5.43
CA ILE A 63 -6.97 13.35 -4.52
C ILE A 63 -8.05 14.13 -5.28
N MET A 64 -7.65 14.99 -6.21
CA MET A 64 -8.53 15.93 -6.87
C MET A 64 -9.25 15.31 -8.08
N LEU A 65 -10.05 14.28 -7.82
CA LEU A 65 -10.78 13.57 -8.88
C LEU A 65 -12.21 14.06 -9.03
N PRO A 66 -12.75 14.03 -10.26
CA PRO A 66 -14.17 14.26 -10.50
C PRO A 66 -15.02 13.08 -10.01
N LYS A 67 -16.31 13.34 -9.76
CA LYS A 67 -17.36 12.42 -9.29
C LYS A 67 -17.15 11.95 -7.86
N VAL A 68 -16.09 11.23 -7.56
CA VAL A 68 -15.72 10.76 -6.23
C VAL A 68 -14.29 11.18 -5.97
N ASP A 69 -14.06 11.95 -4.92
CA ASP A 69 -12.72 12.42 -4.52
C ASP A 69 -11.79 11.26 -4.14
N GLY A 70 -10.47 11.48 -4.29
CA GLY A 70 -9.47 10.43 -4.09
C GLY A 70 -9.40 9.88 -2.67
N LEU A 71 -9.69 10.69 -1.64
CA LEU A 71 -9.70 10.22 -0.25
C LEU A 71 -10.85 9.24 -0.01
N THR A 72 -12.04 9.56 -0.56
CA THR A 72 -13.19 8.64 -0.55
C THR A 72 -12.90 7.37 -1.34
N VAL A 73 -12.22 7.48 -2.50
CA VAL A 73 -11.76 6.33 -3.29
C VAL A 73 -10.81 5.45 -2.47
N CYS A 74 -9.79 6.05 -1.84
CA CYS A 74 -8.83 5.36 -0.98
C CYS A 74 -9.54 4.56 0.11
N LYS A 75 -10.43 5.21 0.87
CA LYS A 75 -11.20 4.55 1.93
C LYS A 75 -12.03 3.37 1.42
N ARG A 76 -12.73 3.52 0.27
CA ARG A 76 -13.57 2.46 -0.31
C ARG A 76 -12.74 1.28 -0.81
N ILE A 77 -11.62 1.56 -1.48
CA ILE A 77 -10.72 0.51 -1.97
C ILE A 77 -10.11 -0.24 -0.78
N ARG A 78 -9.65 0.47 0.24
CA ARG A 78 -9.03 -0.12 1.42
C ARG A 78 -9.96 -1.07 2.15
N HIS A 79 -11.24 -0.76 2.23
CA HIS A 79 -12.25 -1.64 2.84
C HIS A 79 -12.35 -3.02 2.14
N THR A 80 -12.07 -3.10 0.84
CA THR A 80 -12.24 -4.33 0.06
C THR A 80 -10.90 -4.96 -0.33
N LEU A 81 -9.87 -4.14 -0.57
CA LEU A 81 -8.52 -4.55 -0.95
C LEU A 81 -7.54 -4.00 0.10
N SER A 82 -7.52 -4.62 1.28
CA SER A 82 -6.75 -4.16 2.44
C SER A 82 -5.24 -4.10 2.17
N ASN A 83 -4.70 -5.02 1.37
CA ASN A 83 -3.26 -5.24 1.20
C ASN A 83 -2.65 -4.57 -0.03
N VAL A 84 -3.45 -3.96 -0.91
CA VAL A 84 -2.95 -3.29 -2.12
C VAL A 84 -2.32 -1.95 -1.72
N PRO A 85 -1.03 -1.69 -2.00
CA PRO A 85 -0.41 -0.39 -1.73
C PRO A 85 -1.10 0.74 -2.49
N ILE A 86 -1.42 1.84 -1.79
CA ILE A 86 -2.01 3.05 -2.36
C ILE A 86 -1.06 4.22 -2.12
N LEU A 87 -0.53 4.77 -3.21
CA LEU A 87 0.32 5.97 -3.22
C LEU A 87 -0.53 7.16 -3.65
N ILE A 88 -0.72 8.12 -2.78
CA ILE A 88 -1.45 9.36 -3.10
C ILE A 88 -0.52 10.31 -3.84
N LEU A 89 -1.03 10.85 -4.96
CA LEU A 89 -0.40 11.94 -5.74
C LEU A 89 -1.27 13.19 -5.56
N SER A 90 -0.73 14.30 -5.05
CA SER A 90 -1.56 15.49 -4.86
C SER A 90 -0.81 16.79 -5.00
N ALA A 91 -1.47 17.81 -5.55
CA ALA A 91 -0.98 19.18 -5.56
C ALA A 91 -1.13 19.88 -4.19
N LYS A 92 -1.86 19.27 -3.26
CA LYS A 92 -2.02 19.81 -1.91
C LYS A 92 -0.78 19.54 -1.07
N ASP A 93 -0.17 20.60 -0.62
CA ASP A 93 1.09 20.55 0.16
C ASP A 93 0.84 20.86 1.65
N GLU A 94 -0.43 20.97 2.05
CA GLU A 94 -0.77 21.16 3.45
C GLU A 94 -0.53 19.86 4.23
N GLU A 95 0.16 19.99 5.35
CA GLU A 95 0.49 18.89 6.25
C GLU A 95 -0.75 18.09 6.66
N ILE A 96 -1.88 18.77 6.82
CA ILE A 96 -3.19 18.18 7.16
C ILE A 96 -3.66 17.19 6.08
N ASP A 97 -3.50 17.53 4.80
CA ASP A 97 -3.95 16.64 3.70
C ASP A 97 -3.08 15.39 3.61
N LYS A 98 -1.78 15.48 3.92
CA LYS A 98 -0.86 14.34 4.01
C LYS A 98 -1.24 13.41 5.15
N ILE A 99 -1.45 13.97 6.33
CA ILE A 99 -1.87 13.22 7.53
C ILE A 99 -3.21 12.51 7.25
N LEU A 100 -4.19 13.24 6.73
CA LEU A 100 -5.52 12.69 6.44
C LEU A 100 -5.46 11.55 5.41
N GLY A 101 -4.62 11.69 4.36
CA GLY A 101 -4.42 10.63 3.37
C GLY A 101 -3.87 9.34 3.98
N LEU A 102 -2.89 9.47 4.87
CA LEU A 102 -2.29 8.32 5.56
C LEU A 102 -3.24 7.71 6.60
N GLU A 103 -3.98 8.53 7.36
CA GLU A 103 -5.03 8.08 8.30
C GLU A 103 -6.16 7.32 7.60
N LEU A 104 -6.47 7.66 6.35
CA LEU A 104 -7.48 6.97 5.55
C LEU A 104 -6.96 5.69 4.87
N GLY A 105 -5.71 5.31 5.14
CA GLY A 105 -5.12 4.04 4.73
C GLY A 105 -4.24 4.10 3.48
N ALA A 106 -3.77 5.28 3.06
CA ALA A 106 -2.71 5.36 2.07
C ALA A 106 -1.36 4.88 2.66
N ASP A 107 -0.54 4.25 1.82
CA ASP A 107 0.77 3.73 2.22
C ASP A 107 1.89 4.74 2.04
N ASP A 108 1.72 5.70 1.12
CA ASP A 108 2.67 6.76 0.85
C ASP A 108 1.97 7.97 0.22
N TYR A 109 2.65 9.12 0.24
CA TYR A 109 2.14 10.38 -0.27
C TYR A 109 3.24 11.12 -1.05
N ILE A 110 2.91 11.58 -2.25
CA ILE A 110 3.84 12.31 -3.14
C ILE A 110 3.19 13.63 -3.55
N THR A 111 3.86 14.75 -3.31
CA THR A 111 3.38 16.07 -3.72
C THR A 111 3.69 16.36 -5.18
N LYS A 112 2.72 16.90 -5.92
CA LYS A 112 2.90 17.48 -7.26
C LYS A 112 3.47 18.91 -7.13
N PRO A 113 4.48 19.30 -7.94
CA PRO A 113 5.13 18.51 -8.96
C PRO A 113 6.17 17.54 -8.39
N PHE A 114 6.19 16.32 -8.87
CA PHE A 114 7.14 15.28 -8.48
C PHE A 114 8.10 14.94 -9.62
N SER A 115 9.26 14.39 -9.30
CA SER A 115 10.13 13.80 -10.31
C SER A 115 9.68 12.36 -10.60
N VAL A 116 9.70 11.98 -11.90
CA VAL A 116 9.42 10.59 -12.31
C VAL A 116 10.35 9.61 -11.58
N ARG A 117 11.61 10.00 -11.36
CA ARG A 117 12.59 9.16 -10.65
C ARG A 117 12.18 8.90 -9.19
N GLU A 118 11.69 9.92 -8.50
CA GLU A 118 11.18 9.78 -7.13
C GLU A 118 9.98 8.85 -7.09
N LEU A 119 8.98 9.10 -7.94
CA LEU A 119 7.79 8.25 -8.04
C LEU A 119 8.18 6.78 -8.30
N MET A 120 9.07 6.51 -9.26
CA MET A 120 9.49 5.15 -9.58
C MET A 120 10.22 4.47 -8.41
N ALA A 121 11.01 5.22 -7.63
CA ALA A 121 11.66 4.69 -6.44
C ALA A 121 10.63 4.28 -5.37
N ARG A 122 9.59 5.11 -5.16
CA ARG A 122 8.49 4.82 -4.20
C ARG A 122 7.61 3.65 -4.66
N VAL A 123 7.28 3.58 -5.95
CA VAL A 123 6.55 2.44 -6.54
C VAL A 123 7.31 1.14 -6.26
N LYS A 124 8.62 1.09 -6.59
CA LYS A 124 9.45 -0.10 -6.34
C LYS A 124 9.53 -0.46 -4.85
N ALA A 125 9.65 0.54 -3.98
CA ALA A 125 9.72 0.31 -2.54
C ALA A 125 8.42 -0.29 -2.00
N ASN A 126 7.25 0.22 -2.42
CA ASN A 126 5.96 -0.27 -1.96
C ASN A 126 5.62 -1.65 -2.54
N LEU A 127 5.93 -1.92 -3.82
CA LEU A 127 5.76 -3.25 -4.41
C LEU A 127 6.63 -4.30 -3.71
N ARG A 128 7.91 -3.99 -3.43
CA ARG A 128 8.81 -4.90 -2.71
C ARG A 128 8.29 -5.25 -1.33
N LYS A 129 7.70 -4.29 -0.60
CA LYS A 129 7.11 -4.55 0.71
C LYS A 129 5.95 -5.54 0.61
N SER A 130 5.07 -5.38 -0.38
CA SER A 130 3.96 -6.31 -0.59
C SER A 130 4.43 -7.71 -1.03
N GLU A 131 5.53 -7.82 -1.78
CA GLU A 131 6.14 -9.10 -2.17
C GLU A 131 6.73 -9.85 -0.96
N VAL A 132 7.47 -9.16 -0.11
CA VAL A 132 8.01 -9.77 1.13
C VAL A 132 6.89 -10.34 2.00
N ILE A 133 5.74 -9.65 2.05
CA ILE A 133 4.57 -10.14 2.77
C ILE A 133 4.02 -11.41 2.08
N GLN A 134 3.86 -11.40 0.75
CA GLN A 134 3.37 -12.54 -0.02
C GLN A 134 4.33 -13.73 -0.05
N GLU A 135 5.66 -13.49 -0.13
CA GLU A 135 6.66 -14.56 -0.08
C GLU A 135 6.74 -15.21 1.29
N THR A 136 6.55 -14.43 2.37
CA THR A 136 6.47 -14.97 3.73
C THR A 136 5.23 -15.86 3.87
N GLU A 137 4.09 -15.47 3.29
CA GLU A 137 2.87 -16.27 3.23
C GLU A 137 3.07 -17.61 2.50
N GLN A 138 3.76 -17.62 1.35
CA GLN A 138 3.97 -18.85 0.56
C GLN A 138 4.98 -19.83 1.15
N VAL A 139 6.01 -19.33 1.85
CA VAL A 139 7.00 -20.18 2.52
C VAL A 139 6.44 -20.77 3.82
N GLU A 140 5.48 -20.11 4.46
CA GLU A 140 4.82 -20.57 5.68
C GLU A 140 3.68 -21.56 5.42
N GLU A 141 3.07 -21.61 4.22
CA GLU A 141 2.11 -22.66 3.84
C GLU A 141 2.75 -24.07 3.77
N GLU A 142 4.06 -24.18 3.61
CA GLU A 142 4.77 -25.48 3.61
C GLU A 142 5.28 -25.95 4.99
N LEU A 143 5.22 -25.08 6.01
CA LEU A 143 5.73 -25.38 7.35
C LEU A 143 4.69 -25.08 8.43
N ASP A 144 3.86 -26.04 8.72
CA ASP A 144 3.21 -26.25 10.01
C ASP A 144 1.72 -25.90 10.21
N GLU A 145 0.98 -26.91 10.67
CA GLU A 145 -0.35 -26.85 11.29
C GLU A 145 -0.40 -26.06 12.62
N LYS A 146 0.64 -25.31 12.98
CA LYS A 146 0.65 -24.39 14.12
C LYS A 146 0.66 -22.94 13.64
N GLY A 147 -0.52 -22.42 13.34
CA GLY A 147 -0.82 -21.11 12.79
C GLY A 147 0.12 -20.00 13.23
N ASN A 148 0.53 -19.21 12.23
CA ASN A 148 1.28 -17.96 12.35
C ASN A 148 0.41 -16.90 13.06
N ARG A 149 0.22 -17.09 14.39
CA ARG A 149 -0.66 -16.30 15.24
C ARG A 149 0.09 -15.71 16.40
N ILE A 150 -0.16 -14.43 16.66
CA ILE A 150 0.33 -13.74 17.85
C ILE A 150 -0.85 -13.57 18.81
N GLU A 151 -0.71 -14.02 20.05
CA GLU A 151 -1.71 -13.83 21.10
C GLU A 151 -1.08 -13.06 22.27
N VAL A 152 -1.68 -11.89 22.58
CA VAL A 152 -1.27 -11.06 23.71
C VAL A 152 -2.51 -10.66 24.49
N GLY A 153 -2.77 -11.36 25.59
CA GLY A 153 -3.99 -11.16 26.36
C GLY A 153 -5.26 -11.45 25.54
N ASP A 154 -6.14 -10.45 25.42
CA ASP A 154 -7.38 -10.54 24.64
C ASP A 154 -7.18 -10.28 23.13
N LEU A 155 -5.97 -9.87 22.74
CA LEU A 155 -5.60 -9.55 21.36
C LEU A 155 -5.09 -10.81 20.64
N LYS A 156 -5.64 -11.10 19.47
CA LYS A 156 -5.20 -12.17 18.58
C LYS A 156 -4.98 -11.61 17.19
N LEU A 157 -3.77 -11.80 16.68
CA LEU A 157 -3.42 -11.48 15.29
C LEU A 157 -3.25 -12.80 14.54
N ASP A 158 -3.98 -12.95 13.45
CA ASP A 158 -3.77 -14.00 12.47
C ASP A 158 -2.94 -13.37 11.33
N LEU A 159 -1.66 -13.75 11.24
CA LEU A 159 -0.73 -13.12 10.31
C LEU A 159 -0.98 -13.57 8.88
N ASP A 160 -1.57 -14.75 8.70
CA ASP A 160 -1.88 -15.31 7.38
C ASP A 160 -3.10 -14.64 6.77
N LYS A 161 -4.08 -14.28 7.61
CA LYS A 161 -5.32 -13.64 7.17
C LYS A 161 -5.31 -12.13 7.31
N PHE A 162 -4.25 -11.54 7.86
CA PHE A 162 -4.22 -10.13 8.26
C PHE A 162 -5.43 -9.73 9.11
N GLU A 163 -5.91 -10.67 9.92
CA GLU A 163 -7.08 -10.49 10.77
C GLU A 163 -6.65 -10.19 12.21
N VAL A 164 -7.27 -9.19 12.79
CA VAL A 164 -7.10 -8.86 14.21
C VAL A 164 -8.42 -9.08 14.94
N LYS A 165 -8.33 -9.75 16.08
CA LYS A 165 -9.48 -9.94 16.99
C LYS A 165 -9.12 -9.40 18.37
N VAL A 166 -10.05 -8.65 18.95
CA VAL A 166 -9.99 -8.24 20.36
C VAL A 166 -11.24 -8.79 21.06
N ARG A 167 -11.02 -9.63 22.06
CA ARG A 167 -12.13 -10.34 22.78
C ARG A 167 -13.07 -11.12 21.88
N GLY A 168 -12.54 -11.62 20.75
CA GLY A 168 -13.30 -12.40 19.75
C GLY A 168 -13.99 -11.56 18.67
N GLU A 169 -14.00 -10.24 18.77
CA GLU A 169 -14.53 -9.34 17.74
C GLU A 169 -13.44 -8.98 16.73
N VAL A 170 -13.75 -9.06 15.44
CA VAL A 170 -12.84 -8.69 14.36
C VAL A 170 -12.72 -7.17 14.31
N ILE A 171 -11.49 -6.67 14.25
CA ILE A 171 -11.16 -5.25 14.12
C ILE A 171 -10.58 -5.02 12.73
N ASP A 172 -11.19 -4.13 11.96
CA ASP A 172 -10.70 -3.71 10.66
C ASP A 172 -9.54 -2.74 10.83
N LEU A 173 -8.36 -3.14 10.35
CA LEU A 173 -7.15 -2.31 10.34
C LEU A 173 -6.66 -2.13 8.90
N THR A 174 -6.05 -0.99 8.63
CA THR A 174 -5.25 -0.81 7.42
C THR A 174 -3.98 -1.66 7.51
N LEU A 175 -3.33 -1.90 6.37
CA LEU A 175 -2.07 -2.65 6.36
C LEU A 175 -1.02 -2.02 7.30
N ARG A 176 -0.93 -0.68 7.35
CA ARG A 176 0.03 0.01 8.21
C ARG A 176 -0.28 -0.15 9.69
N GLU A 177 -1.55 -0.01 10.07
CA GLU A 177 -1.98 -0.24 11.46
C GLU A 177 -1.72 -1.69 11.87
N PHE A 178 -1.98 -2.64 10.99
CA PHE A 178 -1.65 -4.05 11.22
C PHE A 178 -0.14 -4.27 11.41
N GLU A 179 0.72 -3.71 10.54
CA GLU A 179 2.18 -3.80 10.67
C GLU A 179 2.71 -3.18 11.97
N VAL A 180 2.17 -2.02 12.37
CA VAL A 180 2.50 -1.39 13.66
C VAL A 180 2.10 -2.30 14.81
N LEU A 181 0.87 -2.81 14.79
CA LEU A 181 0.36 -3.69 15.83
C LEU A 181 1.16 -5.01 15.90
N LYS A 182 1.44 -5.64 14.76
CA LYS A 182 2.31 -6.82 14.64
C LYS A 182 3.69 -6.55 15.24
N TYR A 183 4.30 -5.42 14.89
CA TYR A 183 5.61 -5.06 15.42
C TYR A 183 5.60 -4.91 16.95
N LEU A 184 4.61 -4.18 17.49
CA LEU A 184 4.46 -3.98 18.94
C LEU A 184 4.14 -5.28 19.68
N ALA A 185 3.30 -6.13 19.12
CA ALA A 185 2.92 -7.42 19.71
C ALA A 185 4.10 -8.42 19.79
N ASN A 186 5.08 -8.30 18.89
CA ASN A 186 6.32 -9.07 18.91
C ASN A 186 7.38 -8.52 19.89
N GLN A 187 7.12 -7.37 20.55
CA GLN A 187 8.05 -6.73 21.47
C GLN A 187 7.46 -6.59 22.89
N PRO A 188 6.95 -7.65 23.54
CA PRO A 188 6.28 -7.56 24.82
C PRO A 188 7.24 -7.03 25.89
N GLY A 189 6.80 -5.99 26.62
CA GLY A 189 7.56 -5.37 27.69
C GLY A 189 8.69 -4.44 27.25
N GLN A 190 8.88 -4.20 25.95
CA GLN A 190 9.84 -3.24 25.44
C GLN A 190 9.19 -1.90 25.14
N VAL A 191 9.93 -0.80 25.39
CA VAL A 191 9.53 0.53 24.95
C VAL A 191 9.98 0.72 23.50
N VAL A 192 9.03 0.97 22.61
CA VAL A 192 9.29 1.25 21.20
C VAL A 192 9.09 2.75 20.96
N THR A 193 10.08 3.42 20.38
CA THR A 193 9.97 4.85 20.06
C THR A 193 9.27 5.06 18.71
N ARG A 194 8.76 6.29 18.47
CA ARG A 194 8.16 6.66 17.17
C ARG A 194 9.14 6.51 16.02
N GLU A 195 10.38 6.92 16.22
CA GLU A 195 11.44 6.79 15.23
C GLU A 195 11.69 5.33 14.86
N THR A 196 11.68 4.44 15.85
CA THR A 196 11.82 3.00 15.61
C THR A 196 10.66 2.44 14.79
N LEU A 197 9.42 2.85 15.11
CA LEU A 197 8.24 2.43 14.34
C LEU A 197 8.30 2.93 12.90
N LEU A 198 8.65 4.20 12.69
CA LEU A 198 8.79 4.77 11.36
C LEU A 198 9.85 4.02 10.55
N GLU A 199 11.01 3.76 11.14
CA GLU A 199 12.08 3.01 10.49
C GLU A 199 11.65 1.58 10.12
N LYS A 200 10.99 0.87 11.03
CA LYS A 200 10.65 -0.55 10.85
C LYS A 200 9.43 -0.77 9.97
N VAL A 201 8.42 0.11 10.07
CA VAL A 201 7.17 -0.05 9.34
C VAL A 201 7.14 0.75 8.03
N TRP A 202 7.74 1.96 8.00
CA TRP A 202 7.81 2.80 6.79
C TRP A 202 9.16 2.75 6.07
N GLY A 203 10.25 2.35 6.77
CA GLY A 203 11.59 2.22 6.20
C GLY A 203 12.48 3.45 6.42
N TYR A 204 13.81 3.29 6.22
CA TYR A 204 14.82 4.33 6.47
C TYR A 204 14.67 5.61 5.64
N GLU A 205 13.97 5.57 4.52
CA GLU A 205 13.78 6.71 3.61
C GLU A 205 12.44 7.43 3.83
N TYR A 206 11.79 7.20 4.96
CA TYR A 206 10.55 7.92 5.27
C TYR A 206 10.85 9.35 5.71
N TYR A 207 10.46 10.32 4.88
CA TYR A 207 10.61 11.76 5.12
C TYR A 207 9.31 12.43 5.60
N GLY A 208 8.33 11.66 6.03
CA GLY A 208 7.05 12.17 6.54
C GLY A 208 7.11 12.62 8.00
N ASP A 209 5.98 13.14 8.52
CA ASP A 209 5.88 13.56 9.91
C ASP A 209 5.96 12.36 10.86
N ILE A 210 6.69 12.55 11.97
CA ILE A 210 6.80 11.57 13.06
C ILE A 210 5.45 11.25 13.71
N ARG A 211 4.47 12.15 13.57
CA ARG A 211 3.11 11.97 14.08
C ARG A 211 2.27 10.95 13.32
N THR A 212 2.75 10.45 12.19
CA THR A 212 2.07 9.39 11.40
C THR A 212 1.84 8.11 12.22
N VAL A 213 2.57 7.93 13.32
CA VAL A 213 2.45 6.76 14.21
C VAL A 213 1.65 7.04 15.49
N ASP A 214 1.04 8.22 15.62
CA ASP A 214 0.18 8.58 16.74
C ASP A 214 -1.25 8.13 16.48
#